data_c472eea082a22c398dff437fe1f5456c
#
_entry.id   c472eea082a22c398dff437fe1f5456c
#
_cell.length_a   1.000
_cell.length_b   1.000
_cell.length_c   1.000
_cell.angle_alpha   90.00
_cell.angle_beta   90.00
_cell.angle_gamma   90.00
#
_symmetry.space_group_name_H-M   'P 1'
#
loop_
_entity.id
_entity.type
_entity.pdbx_description
1 polymer ?
#
loop_
_entity_poly.entity_id
_entity_poly.type
_entity_poly.pdbx_seq_one_letter_code
_entity_poly.pdbx_strand_id
1 'polypeptide(L)'
;MTKKEKAKYIIDVLENQYPEVPIPLIHSDPYTLLIAVLLSAQCTDARVNLITPILFSKAKTPQEMIQLSPNQIREIIKPCGLSPKKSSAIHELSRILLDKHQGEVPISFEALEELPGVGHKTASVVMSQAFGVPAFPVDTHIHRLLTRWGISNGKNVVETEKQAKKYFPIEKWNRLHLQIIFYGREFSPARSPKKEKDSITLKIGTLKALKELC
;
A
#
# COMPACT_ATOMS: atom_id res chain seq x y z
N MET A 1 -20.21 2.88 21.23
CA MET A 1 -19.23 1.76 21.00
C MET A 1 -17.82 2.23 21.36
N THR A 2 -17.09 1.45 22.13
CA THR A 2 -15.67 1.63 22.41
C THR A 2 -14.84 1.39 21.15
N LYS A 3 -13.58 1.84 21.12
CA LYS A 3 -12.71 1.58 19.96
C LYS A 3 -12.45 0.08 19.72
N LYS A 4 -12.42 -0.75 20.77
CA LYS A 4 -12.30 -2.20 20.64
C LYS A 4 -13.54 -2.83 19.99
N GLU A 5 -14.73 -2.43 20.40
CA GLU A 5 -16.00 -2.89 19.79
C GLU A 5 -16.10 -2.45 18.32
N LYS A 6 -15.69 -1.21 18.01
CA LYS A 6 -15.62 -0.72 16.63
C LYS A 6 -14.64 -1.53 15.78
N ALA A 7 -13.45 -1.82 16.32
CA ALA A 7 -12.45 -2.61 15.61
C ALA A 7 -12.97 -4.03 15.30
N LYS A 8 -13.63 -4.68 16.26
CA LYS A 8 -14.28 -5.97 16.03
C LYS A 8 -15.34 -5.88 14.93
N TYR A 9 -16.23 -4.91 15.00
CA TYR A 9 -17.28 -4.71 14.01
C TYR A 9 -16.69 -4.47 12.59
N ILE A 10 -15.62 -3.68 12.48
CA ILE A 10 -14.93 -3.45 11.20
C ILE A 10 -14.39 -4.78 10.63
N ILE A 11 -13.74 -5.58 11.46
CA ILE A 11 -13.22 -6.89 11.04
C ILE A 11 -14.35 -7.78 10.55
N ASP A 12 -15.40 -7.94 11.36
CA ASP A 12 -16.54 -8.82 11.04
C ASP A 12 -17.18 -8.44 9.69
N VAL A 13 -17.40 -7.15 9.45
CA VAL A 13 -17.97 -6.66 8.18
C VAL A 13 -17.01 -6.89 7.00
N LEU A 14 -15.74 -6.55 7.18
CA LEU A 14 -14.77 -6.64 6.09
C LEU A 14 -14.41 -8.08 5.74
N GLU A 15 -14.34 -8.98 6.71
CA GLU A 15 -14.11 -10.42 6.46
C GLU A 15 -15.28 -11.07 5.72
N ASN A 16 -16.50 -10.67 6.06
CA ASN A 16 -17.69 -11.16 5.37
C ASN A 16 -17.79 -10.61 3.94
N GLN A 17 -17.42 -9.34 3.73
CA GLN A 17 -17.53 -8.68 2.42
C GLN A 17 -16.37 -8.98 1.48
N TYR A 18 -15.18 -9.16 2.03
CA TYR A 18 -13.94 -9.45 1.31
C TYR A 18 -13.24 -10.67 1.92
N PRO A 19 -13.83 -11.87 1.79
CA PRO A 19 -13.22 -13.10 2.32
C PRO A 19 -11.84 -13.36 1.74
N GLU A 20 -11.61 -12.93 0.52
CA GLU A 20 -10.31 -12.93 -0.15
C GLU A 20 -10.02 -11.56 -0.75
N VAL A 21 -8.78 -11.09 -0.61
CA VAL A 21 -8.31 -9.84 -1.21
C VAL A 21 -7.02 -10.08 -1.95
N PRO A 22 -7.03 -10.00 -3.28
CA PRO A 22 -5.81 -10.14 -4.06
C PRO A 22 -4.90 -8.93 -3.86
N ILE A 23 -3.60 -9.16 -3.99
CA ILE A 23 -2.63 -8.06 -4.08
C ILE A 23 -2.90 -7.35 -5.41
N PRO A 24 -3.16 -6.03 -5.40
CA PRO A 24 -3.63 -5.34 -6.60
C PRO A 24 -2.56 -5.13 -7.68
N LEU A 25 -1.27 -5.21 -7.30
CA LEU A 25 -0.14 -5.02 -8.22
C LEU A 25 0.35 -6.37 -8.75
N ILE A 26 0.49 -6.48 -10.08
CA ILE A 26 0.99 -7.68 -10.76
C ILE A 26 2.49 -7.79 -10.51
N HIS A 27 2.93 -8.92 -9.96
CA HIS A 27 4.32 -9.25 -9.65
C HIS A 27 4.54 -10.76 -9.66
N SER A 28 5.77 -11.21 -9.70
CA SER A 28 6.16 -12.63 -9.67
C SER A 28 7.00 -13.02 -8.44
N ASP A 29 7.63 -12.03 -7.83
CA ASP A 29 8.62 -12.21 -6.76
C ASP A 29 8.76 -10.93 -5.92
N PRO A 30 9.51 -10.94 -4.79
CA PRO A 30 9.68 -9.76 -3.94
C PRO A 30 10.30 -8.55 -4.65
N TYR A 31 11.21 -8.76 -5.60
CA TYR A 31 11.83 -7.66 -6.32
C TYR A 31 10.84 -6.96 -7.26
N THR A 32 10.12 -7.72 -8.07
CA THR A 32 9.11 -7.17 -8.97
C THR A 32 7.97 -6.50 -8.20
N LEU A 33 7.61 -7.02 -7.01
CA LEU A 33 6.67 -6.34 -6.10
C LEU A 33 7.24 -5.01 -5.61
N LEU A 34 8.49 -4.97 -5.15
CA LEU A 34 9.15 -3.74 -4.68
C LEU A 34 9.12 -2.65 -5.75
N ILE A 35 9.48 -3.01 -7.01
CA ILE A 35 9.44 -2.09 -8.14
C ILE A 35 8.00 -1.62 -8.43
N ALA A 36 7.03 -2.53 -8.44
CA ALA A 36 5.62 -2.18 -8.68
C ALA A 36 5.06 -1.24 -7.61
N VAL A 37 5.39 -1.48 -6.32
CA VAL A 37 4.99 -0.61 -5.21
C VAL A 37 5.66 0.76 -5.31
N LEU A 38 6.94 0.84 -5.66
CA LEU A 38 7.63 2.11 -5.91
C LEU A 38 6.94 2.89 -7.06
N LEU A 39 6.58 2.20 -8.15
CA LEU A 39 5.87 2.81 -9.28
C LEU A 39 4.47 3.30 -8.91
N SER A 40 3.80 2.68 -7.93
CA SER A 40 2.45 3.05 -7.49
C SER A 40 2.39 4.39 -6.72
N ALA A 41 3.53 4.94 -6.31
CA ALA A 41 3.56 6.27 -5.69
C ALA A 41 2.99 7.34 -6.63
N GLN A 42 1.86 7.95 -6.24
CA GLN A 42 1.10 8.92 -7.05
C GLN A 42 0.67 8.37 -8.43
N CYS A 43 0.45 7.07 -8.54
CA CYS A 43 -0.02 6.41 -9.75
C CYS A 43 -1.09 5.37 -9.39
N THR A 44 -2.03 5.12 -10.29
CA THR A 44 -3.05 4.08 -10.07
C THR A 44 -2.49 2.69 -10.30
N ASP A 45 -2.98 1.70 -9.55
CA ASP A 45 -2.57 0.29 -9.72
C ASP A 45 -2.82 -0.19 -11.16
N ALA A 46 -3.95 0.19 -11.77
CA ALA A 46 -4.25 -0.12 -13.16
C ALA A 46 -3.18 0.39 -14.13
N ARG A 47 -2.68 1.62 -13.91
CA ARG A 47 -1.62 2.19 -14.75
C ARG A 47 -0.29 1.47 -14.52
N VAL A 48 0.05 1.16 -13.27
CA VAL A 48 1.25 0.38 -12.94
C VAL A 48 1.19 -0.98 -13.61
N ASN A 49 0.07 -1.68 -13.53
CA ASN A 49 -0.12 -3.01 -14.12
C ASN A 49 -0.07 -3.03 -15.67
N LEU A 50 -0.30 -1.90 -16.34
CA LEU A 50 -0.07 -1.77 -17.78
C LEU A 50 1.42 -1.61 -18.13
N ILE A 51 2.21 -1.04 -17.23
CA ILE A 51 3.62 -0.68 -17.50
C ILE A 51 4.59 -1.74 -17.00
N THR A 52 4.32 -2.37 -15.86
CA THR A 52 5.22 -3.37 -15.27
C THR A 52 5.51 -4.56 -16.18
N PRO A 53 4.58 -5.12 -16.97
CA PRO A 53 4.90 -6.18 -17.93
C PRO A 53 5.91 -5.74 -18.98
N ILE A 54 5.84 -4.49 -19.45
CA ILE A 54 6.76 -3.94 -20.44
C ILE A 54 8.17 -3.78 -19.83
N LEU A 55 8.26 -3.28 -18.59
CA LEU A 55 9.51 -3.16 -17.88
C LEU A 55 10.13 -4.52 -17.59
N PHE A 56 9.33 -5.45 -17.04
CA PHE A 56 9.79 -6.77 -16.62
C PHE A 56 10.10 -7.72 -17.79
N SER A 57 9.57 -7.46 -18.98
CA SER A 57 10.01 -8.17 -20.20
C SER A 57 11.44 -7.82 -20.62
N LYS A 58 11.97 -6.68 -20.14
CA LYS A 58 13.34 -6.22 -20.40
C LYS A 58 14.29 -6.47 -19.24
N ALA A 59 13.78 -6.32 -18.00
CA ALA A 59 14.57 -6.47 -16.78
C ALA A 59 13.66 -6.82 -15.62
N LYS A 60 13.71 -8.07 -15.14
CA LYS A 60 12.91 -8.59 -14.02
C LYS A 60 13.74 -8.92 -12.78
N THR A 61 15.05 -8.79 -12.87
CA THR A 61 16.00 -9.00 -11.76
C THR A 61 16.87 -7.74 -11.54
N PRO A 62 17.45 -7.55 -10.35
CA PRO A 62 18.39 -6.47 -10.11
C PRO A 62 19.55 -6.46 -11.12
N GLN A 63 20.08 -7.65 -11.47
CA GLN A 63 21.17 -7.81 -12.42
C GLN A 63 20.81 -7.29 -13.81
N GLU A 64 19.60 -7.62 -14.29
CA GLU A 64 19.10 -7.15 -15.59
C GLU A 64 18.78 -5.65 -15.55
N MET A 65 18.22 -5.17 -14.42
CA MET A 65 17.79 -3.78 -14.28
C MET A 65 18.95 -2.79 -14.37
N ILE A 66 20.11 -3.11 -13.81
CA ILE A 66 21.29 -2.24 -13.90
C ILE A 66 21.92 -2.18 -15.29
N GLN A 67 21.55 -3.11 -16.18
CA GLN A 67 21.98 -3.06 -17.60
C GLN A 67 21.19 -2.01 -18.40
N LEU A 68 20.02 -1.60 -17.89
CA LEU A 68 19.25 -0.51 -18.47
C LEU A 68 19.75 0.81 -17.86
N SER A 69 20.06 1.79 -18.71
CA SER A 69 20.33 3.14 -18.21
C SER A 69 19.09 3.73 -17.53
N PRO A 70 19.24 4.67 -16.59
CA PRO A 70 18.10 5.38 -16.01
C PRO A 70 17.18 6.04 -17.05
N ASN A 71 17.73 6.48 -18.18
CA ASN A 71 16.93 7.04 -19.27
C ASN A 71 16.08 5.97 -19.98
N GLN A 72 16.60 4.77 -20.21
CA GLN A 72 15.84 3.66 -20.78
C GLN A 72 14.68 3.24 -19.86
N ILE A 73 14.96 3.11 -18.55
CA ILE A 73 13.92 2.86 -17.54
C ILE A 73 12.89 3.99 -17.56
N ARG A 74 13.34 5.26 -17.59
CA ARG A 74 12.47 6.44 -17.59
C ARG A 74 11.49 6.43 -18.76
N GLU A 75 11.93 6.14 -19.97
CA GLU A 75 11.04 6.11 -21.14
C GLU A 75 9.94 5.05 -21.00
N ILE A 76 10.27 3.88 -20.42
CA ILE A 76 9.28 2.82 -20.19
C ILE A 76 8.24 3.26 -19.14
N ILE A 77 8.71 3.78 -17.99
CA ILE A 77 7.83 4.10 -16.84
C ILE A 77 7.20 5.49 -16.89
N LYS A 78 7.43 6.26 -17.96
CA LYS A 78 6.93 7.63 -18.12
C LYS A 78 5.43 7.80 -17.82
N PRO A 79 4.54 6.85 -18.21
CA PRO A 79 3.12 6.96 -17.90
C PRO A 79 2.79 6.85 -16.39
N CYS A 80 3.69 6.34 -15.56
CA CYS A 80 3.49 6.25 -14.11
C CYS A 80 3.74 7.57 -13.36
N GLY A 81 4.14 8.64 -14.04
CA GLY A 81 4.48 9.92 -13.43
C GLY A 81 5.76 9.88 -12.59
N LEU A 82 6.30 11.04 -12.26
CA LEU A 82 7.56 11.20 -11.52
C LEU A 82 8.72 10.37 -12.10
N SER A 83 8.68 10.07 -13.39
CA SER A 83 9.55 9.11 -14.05
C SER A 83 11.06 9.42 -13.90
N PRO A 84 11.54 10.68 -13.86
CA PRO A 84 12.97 10.93 -13.63
C PRO A 84 13.44 10.46 -12.25
N LYS A 85 12.67 10.74 -11.20
CA LYS A 85 13.01 10.32 -9.83
C LYS A 85 12.86 8.81 -9.65
N LYS A 86 11.79 8.23 -10.19
CA LYS A 86 11.52 6.80 -10.10
C LYS A 86 12.55 5.98 -10.86
N SER A 87 12.94 6.38 -12.07
CA SER A 87 13.95 5.64 -12.85
C SER A 87 15.32 5.64 -12.19
N SER A 88 15.76 6.78 -11.67
CA SER A 88 17.00 6.86 -10.90
C SER A 88 16.94 6.01 -9.63
N ALA A 89 15.82 6.05 -8.91
CA ALA A 89 15.63 5.24 -7.72
C ALA A 89 15.65 3.73 -8.04
N ILE A 90 14.93 3.28 -9.08
CA ILE A 90 14.89 1.88 -9.51
C ILE A 90 16.28 1.38 -9.89
N HIS A 91 17.02 2.13 -10.68
CA HIS A 91 18.38 1.76 -11.06
C HIS A 91 19.31 1.65 -9.86
N GLU A 92 19.29 2.65 -8.99
CA GLU A 92 20.17 2.73 -7.82
C GLU A 92 19.83 1.69 -6.75
N LEU A 93 18.52 1.47 -6.44
CA LEU A 93 18.14 0.42 -5.50
C LEU A 93 18.54 -0.96 -6.00
N SER A 94 18.48 -1.20 -7.33
CA SER A 94 18.89 -2.47 -7.91
C SER A 94 20.41 -2.68 -7.75
N ARG A 95 21.20 -1.62 -7.92
CA ARG A 95 22.64 -1.64 -7.65
C ARG A 95 22.94 -1.94 -6.17
N ILE A 96 22.24 -1.26 -5.25
CA ILE A 96 22.41 -1.49 -3.81
C ILE A 96 22.03 -2.93 -3.42
N LEU A 97 20.95 -3.48 -3.99
CA LEU A 97 20.57 -4.87 -3.75
C LEU A 97 21.69 -5.84 -4.16
N LEU A 98 22.36 -5.59 -5.29
CA LEU A 98 23.50 -6.41 -5.72
C LEU A 98 24.70 -6.25 -4.78
N ASP A 99 25.05 -5.02 -4.46
CA ASP A 99 26.26 -4.71 -3.69
C ASP A 99 26.15 -5.15 -2.23
N LYS A 100 24.99 -5.02 -1.61
CA LYS A 100 24.81 -5.23 -0.17
C LYS A 100 23.95 -6.42 0.21
N HIS A 101 23.09 -6.89 -0.70
CA HIS A 101 22.04 -7.89 -0.40
C HIS A 101 22.07 -9.09 -1.36
N GLN A 102 23.17 -9.32 -2.09
CA GLN A 102 23.37 -10.45 -3.02
C GLN A 102 22.28 -10.55 -4.11
N GLY A 103 21.65 -9.41 -4.45
CA GLY A 103 20.55 -9.34 -5.43
C GLY A 103 19.17 -9.67 -4.86
N GLU A 104 19.06 -9.92 -3.57
CA GLU A 104 17.81 -10.25 -2.91
C GLU A 104 17.18 -9.03 -2.20
N VAL A 105 15.86 -9.03 -2.07
CA VAL A 105 15.15 -8.00 -1.30
C VAL A 105 15.27 -8.32 0.18
N PRO A 106 15.84 -7.42 1.02
CA PRO A 106 16.06 -7.71 2.43
C PRO A 106 14.75 -7.78 3.22
N ILE A 107 14.68 -8.75 4.18
CA ILE A 107 13.55 -8.90 5.11
C ILE A 107 13.83 -8.06 6.38
N SER A 108 13.96 -6.75 6.19
CA SER A 108 14.19 -5.77 7.26
C SER A 108 13.59 -4.43 6.86
N PHE A 109 12.86 -3.79 7.77
CA PHE A 109 12.31 -2.45 7.54
C PHE A 109 13.42 -1.45 7.34
N GLU A 110 14.45 -1.50 8.18
CA GLU A 110 15.59 -0.59 8.15
C GLU A 110 16.32 -0.69 6.81
N ALA A 111 16.65 -1.90 6.38
CA ALA A 111 17.36 -2.12 5.11
C ALA A 111 16.49 -1.73 3.89
N LEU A 112 15.18 -1.95 3.93
CA LEU A 112 14.26 -1.51 2.88
C LEU A 112 14.15 0.02 2.82
N GLU A 113 14.06 0.69 3.96
CA GLU A 113 13.92 2.15 4.04
C GLU A 113 15.20 2.90 3.66
N GLU A 114 16.37 2.24 3.68
CA GLU A 114 17.61 2.76 3.14
C GLU A 114 17.65 2.78 1.60
N LEU A 115 16.78 1.99 0.94
CA LEU A 115 16.75 1.93 -0.51
C LEU A 115 16.14 3.21 -1.12
N PRO A 116 16.74 3.78 -2.18
CA PRO A 116 16.20 4.95 -2.84
C PRO A 116 14.75 4.77 -3.30
N GLY A 117 13.89 5.72 -2.94
CA GLY A 117 12.48 5.69 -3.31
C GLY A 117 11.60 4.77 -2.47
N VAL A 118 12.17 4.11 -1.46
CA VAL A 118 11.45 3.24 -0.52
C VAL A 118 11.27 3.96 0.80
N GLY A 119 10.06 4.39 1.08
CA GLY A 119 9.69 4.94 2.40
C GLY A 119 8.96 3.90 3.25
N HIS A 120 8.62 4.27 4.49
CA HIS A 120 7.96 3.39 5.47
C HIS A 120 6.74 2.65 4.92
N LYS A 121 5.87 3.35 4.16
CA LYS A 121 4.70 2.70 3.54
C LYS A 121 5.11 1.63 2.52
N THR A 122 6.08 1.93 1.66
CA THR A 122 6.56 0.98 0.64
C THR A 122 7.19 -0.24 1.31
N ALA A 123 8.06 -0.03 2.29
CA ALA A 123 8.65 -1.11 3.09
C ALA A 123 7.58 -1.97 3.76
N SER A 124 6.58 -1.34 4.39
CA SER A 124 5.45 -2.04 5.04
C SER A 124 4.65 -2.91 4.06
N VAL A 125 4.40 -2.43 2.84
CA VAL A 125 3.70 -3.21 1.80
C VAL A 125 4.54 -4.40 1.37
N VAL A 126 5.84 -4.21 1.11
CA VAL A 126 6.74 -5.30 0.71
C VAL A 126 6.88 -6.33 1.83
N MET A 127 7.11 -5.91 3.07
CA MET A 127 7.19 -6.81 4.22
C MET A 127 5.93 -7.65 4.39
N SER A 128 4.75 -7.03 4.27
CA SER A 128 3.48 -7.73 4.45
C SER A 128 3.14 -8.66 3.28
N GLN A 129 3.33 -8.20 2.04
CA GLN A 129 2.83 -8.91 0.86
C GLN A 129 3.83 -9.90 0.26
N ALA A 130 5.15 -9.59 0.30
CA ALA A 130 6.17 -10.51 -0.21
C ALA A 130 6.61 -11.54 0.84
N PHE A 131 6.65 -11.14 2.12
CA PHE A 131 7.25 -11.97 3.18
C PHE A 131 6.27 -12.40 4.27
N GLY A 132 5.02 -11.96 4.22
CA GLY A 132 4.02 -12.30 5.23
C GLY A 132 4.30 -11.69 6.62
N VAL A 133 5.28 -10.82 6.75
CA VAL A 133 5.60 -10.17 8.02
C VAL A 133 4.46 -9.24 8.42
N PRO A 134 3.95 -9.31 9.66
CA PRO A 134 2.86 -8.46 10.09
C PRO A 134 3.19 -6.98 9.98
N ALA A 135 2.50 -6.27 9.08
CA ALA A 135 2.62 -4.83 8.88
C ALA A 135 1.25 -4.22 8.59
N PHE A 136 1.08 -2.95 8.95
CA PHE A 136 -0.16 -2.22 8.70
C PHE A 136 0.14 -0.95 7.89
N PRO A 137 0.42 -1.08 6.58
CA PRO A 137 0.72 0.08 5.74
C PRO A 137 -0.48 1.03 5.67
N VAL A 138 -0.29 2.28 6.07
CA VAL A 138 -1.35 3.28 6.07
C VAL A 138 -1.20 4.20 4.88
N ASP A 139 -2.16 4.12 3.96
CA ASP A 139 -2.32 5.06 2.86
C ASP A 139 -3.40 6.11 3.15
N THR A 140 -3.70 6.95 2.16
CA THR A 140 -4.73 7.99 2.28
C THR A 140 -6.13 7.43 2.46
N HIS A 141 -6.44 6.24 1.91
CA HIS A 141 -7.73 5.57 2.12
C HIS A 141 -7.86 5.09 3.56
N ILE A 142 -6.87 4.36 4.04
CA ILE A 142 -6.85 3.83 5.41
C ILE A 142 -6.87 4.96 6.44
N HIS A 143 -6.03 5.99 6.26
CA HIS A 143 -6.01 7.15 7.15
C HIS A 143 -7.39 7.81 7.23
N ARG A 144 -8.02 8.09 6.09
CA ARG A 144 -9.35 8.69 6.01
C ARG A 144 -10.40 7.82 6.69
N LEU A 145 -10.46 6.52 6.38
CA LEU A 145 -11.50 5.62 6.89
C LEU A 145 -11.35 5.36 8.38
N LEU A 146 -10.16 5.07 8.88
CA LEU A 146 -9.94 4.88 10.31
C LEU A 146 -10.22 6.15 11.12
N THR A 147 -10.02 7.33 10.52
CA THR A 147 -10.44 8.60 11.11
C THR A 147 -11.97 8.74 11.10
N ARG A 148 -12.64 8.46 9.98
CA ARG A 148 -14.11 8.48 9.87
C ARG A 148 -14.78 7.54 10.85
N TRP A 149 -14.22 6.34 11.04
CA TRP A 149 -14.73 5.33 11.94
C TRP A 149 -14.38 5.59 13.42
N GLY A 150 -13.52 6.57 13.69
CA GLY A 150 -13.12 6.96 15.04
C GLY A 150 -12.15 5.98 15.70
N ILE A 151 -11.47 5.13 14.93
CA ILE A 151 -10.32 4.33 15.38
C ILE A 151 -9.11 5.25 15.56
N SER A 152 -8.81 6.08 14.55
CA SER A 152 -7.74 7.09 14.58
C SER A 152 -8.29 8.46 15.00
N ASN A 153 -7.41 9.28 15.60
CA ASN A 153 -7.68 10.69 15.86
C ASN A 153 -7.47 11.60 14.64
N GLY A 154 -6.95 11.05 13.53
CA GLY A 154 -6.75 11.77 12.28
C GLY A 154 -5.58 12.74 12.25
N LYS A 155 -4.69 12.74 13.27
CA LYS A 155 -3.56 13.68 13.36
C LYS A 155 -2.61 13.55 12.16
N ASN A 156 -2.16 12.33 11.85
CA ASN A 156 -1.32 12.00 10.70
C ASN A 156 -1.32 10.48 10.47
N VAL A 157 -0.64 10.02 9.41
CA VAL A 157 -0.57 8.60 9.03
C VAL A 157 0.18 7.74 10.05
N VAL A 158 1.24 8.26 10.66
CA VAL A 158 2.03 7.55 11.68
C VAL A 158 1.18 7.27 12.92
N GLU A 159 0.45 8.28 13.41
CA GLU A 159 -0.45 8.10 14.55
C GLU A 159 -1.63 7.19 14.20
N THR A 160 -2.09 7.21 12.95
CA THR A 160 -3.14 6.29 12.49
C THR A 160 -2.66 4.84 12.47
N GLU A 161 -1.44 4.59 12.01
CA GLU A 161 -0.82 3.27 12.05
C GLU A 161 -0.68 2.76 13.49
N LYS A 162 -0.15 3.59 14.38
CA LYS A 162 -0.01 3.27 15.81
C LYS A 162 -1.34 2.90 16.44
N GLN A 163 -2.41 3.66 16.14
CA GLN A 163 -3.74 3.39 16.69
C GLN A 163 -4.39 2.17 16.03
N ALA A 164 -4.18 1.93 14.74
CA ALA A 164 -4.61 0.71 14.08
C ALA A 164 -3.98 -0.53 14.72
N LYS A 165 -2.65 -0.54 14.86
CA LYS A 165 -1.89 -1.62 15.52
C LYS A 165 -2.30 -1.86 16.98
N LYS A 166 -2.79 -0.84 17.68
CA LYS A 166 -3.30 -0.98 19.05
C LYS A 166 -4.65 -1.70 19.15
N TYR A 167 -5.53 -1.51 18.16
CA TYR A 167 -6.92 -1.99 18.25
C TYR A 167 -7.21 -3.19 17.36
N PHE A 168 -6.46 -3.40 16.30
CA PHE A 168 -6.59 -4.58 15.44
C PHE A 168 -5.60 -5.67 15.84
N PRO A 169 -6.01 -6.96 15.88
CA PRO A 169 -5.12 -8.08 16.14
C PRO A 169 -4.02 -8.20 15.08
N ILE A 170 -2.80 -8.54 15.51
CA ILE A 170 -1.63 -8.56 14.63
C ILE A 170 -1.77 -9.54 13.46
N GLU A 171 -2.41 -10.67 13.67
CA GLU A 171 -2.66 -11.70 12.66
C GLU A 171 -3.61 -11.26 11.55
N LYS A 172 -4.34 -10.15 11.75
CA LYS A 172 -5.26 -9.58 10.76
C LYS A 172 -4.63 -8.47 9.91
N TRP A 173 -3.50 -7.91 10.31
CA TRP A 173 -2.97 -6.68 9.71
C TRP A 173 -2.75 -6.78 8.21
N ASN A 174 -2.08 -7.85 7.74
CA ASN A 174 -1.72 -8.02 6.33
C ASN A 174 -2.92 -8.13 5.40
N ARG A 175 -4.04 -8.63 5.89
CA ARG A 175 -5.27 -8.75 5.14
C ARG A 175 -6.17 -7.53 5.30
N LEU A 176 -6.29 -7.07 6.54
CA LEU A 176 -7.21 -6.00 6.90
C LEU A 176 -6.90 -4.67 6.19
N HIS A 177 -5.60 -4.34 6.00
CA HIS A 177 -5.25 -3.12 5.29
C HIS A 177 -5.72 -3.14 3.83
N LEU A 178 -5.64 -4.28 3.15
CA LEU A 178 -6.16 -4.45 1.79
C LEU A 178 -7.70 -4.35 1.78
N GLN A 179 -8.37 -5.04 2.69
CA GLN A 179 -9.83 -4.99 2.82
C GLN A 179 -10.32 -3.54 3.02
N ILE A 180 -9.66 -2.76 3.87
CA ILE A 180 -10.00 -1.34 4.09
C ILE A 180 -9.79 -0.52 2.80
N ILE A 181 -8.74 -0.78 2.02
CA ILE A 181 -8.51 -0.10 0.74
C ILE A 181 -9.62 -0.42 -0.26
N PHE A 182 -9.98 -1.70 -0.41
CA PHE A 182 -11.07 -2.13 -1.31
C PHE A 182 -12.40 -1.51 -0.89
N TYR A 183 -12.75 -1.58 0.38
CA TYR A 183 -13.95 -0.93 0.92
C TYR A 183 -13.95 0.57 0.65
N GLY A 184 -12.83 1.23 0.86
CA GLY A 184 -12.69 2.66 0.63
C GLY A 184 -12.86 3.09 -0.82
N ARG A 185 -12.45 2.24 -1.76
CA ARG A 185 -12.62 2.48 -3.19
C ARG A 185 -14.07 2.26 -3.63
N GLU A 186 -14.71 1.24 -3.11
CA GLU A 186 -16.03 0.81 -3.53
C GLU A 186 -17.17 1.59 -2.85
N PHE A 187 -17.14 1.74 -1.54
CA PHE A 187 -18.26 2.26 -0.76
C PHE A 187 -18.03 3.65 -0.17
N SER A 188 -16.76 3.99 0.11
CA SER A 188 -16.42 5.26 0.77
C SER A 188 -15.30 6.02 0.05
N PRO A 189 -15.49 6.36 -1.25
CA PRO A 189 -14.52 7.17 -1.99
C PRO A 189 -14.36 8.56 -1.38
N ALA A 190 -13.21 9.23 -1.62
CA ALA A 190 -12.93 10.55 -1.05
C ALA A 190 -13.87 11.65 -1.62
N ARG A 191 -14.21 11.52 -2.91
CA ARG A 191 -15.11 12.44 -3.61
C ARG A 191 -16.45 11.75 -3.82
N SER A 192 -17.49 12.06 -3.17
CA SER A 192 -18.81 11.42 -3.28
C SER A 192 -18.89 10.05 -2.60
N PRO A 193 -18.77 9.98 -1.27
CA PRO A 193 -19.03 8.75 -0.54
C PRO A 193 -20.46 8.28 -0.81
N LYS A 194 -20.63 6.98 -1.02
CA LYS A 194 -21.95 6.37 -1.30
C LYS A 194 -22.70 6.17 0.01
N LYS A 195 -23.47 7.19 0.42
CA LYS A 195 -24.18 7.24 1.71
C LYS A 195 -24.89 5.92 2.05
N GLU A 196 -25.71 5.43 1.11
CA GLU A 196 -26.54 4.23 1.34
C GLU A 196 -25.72 2.92 1.42
N LYS A 197 -24.50 2.92 0.95
CA LYS A 197 -23.63 1.73 0.84
C LYS A 197 -22.50 1.70 1.86
N ASP A 198 -22.13 2.83 2.47
CA ASP A 198 -21.07 2.91 3.49
C ASP A 198 -21.58 2.48 4.87
N SER A 199 -21.94 1.19 4.99
CA SER A 199 -22.54 0.60 6.17
C SER A 199 -21.68 0.75 7.43
N ILE A 200 -20.35 0.70 7.30
CA ILE A 200 -19.45 0.88 8.44
C ILE A 200 -19.54 2.31 8.96
N THR A 201 -19.40 3.32 8.08
CA THR A 201 -19.50 4.73 8.52
C THR A 201 -20.87 5.04 9.08
N LEU A 202 -21.95 4.54 8.49
CA LEU A 202 -23.33 4.72 9.01
C LEU A 202 -23.48 4.16 10.42
N LYS A 203 -22.88 3.00 10.71
CA LYS A 203 -23.03 2.33 12.01
C LYS A 203 -22.15 2.90 13.10
N ILE A 204 -20.86 3.18 12.78
CA ILE A 204 -19.85 3.50 13.80
C ILE A 204 -19.10 4.81 13.55
N GLY A 205 -19.46 5.55 12.50
CA GLY A 205 -18.78 6.79 12.10
C GLY A 205 -18.78 7.85 13.22
N THR A 206 -17.82 8.75 13.14
CA THR A 206 -17.81 9.95 13.97
C THR A 206 -18.95 10.89 13.56
N LEU A 207 -19.40 11.76 14.47
CA LEU A 207 -20.44 12.76 14.16
C LEU A 207 -20.10 13.61 12.93
N LYS A 208 -18.81 13.96 12.77
CA LYS A 208 -18.32 14.68 11.59
C LYS A 208 -18.49 13.85 10.32
N ALA A 209 -18.07 12.59 10.34
CA ALA A 209 -18.18 11.70 9.18
C ALA A 209 -19.64 11.43 8.78
N LEU A 210 -20.53 11.29 9.75
CA LEU A 210 -21.96 11.14 9.49
C LEU A 210 -22.58 12.39 8.84
N LYS A 211 -22.17 13.60 9.26
CA LYS A 211 -22.60 14.85 8.62
C LYS A 211 -22.06 14.99 7.18
N GLU A 212 -20.86 14.48 6.89
CA GLU A 212 -20.30 14.47 5.52
C GLU A 212 -21.03 13.50 4.58
N LEU A 213 -21.74 12.50 5.12
CA LEU A 213 -22.57 11.59 4.35
C LEU A 213 -23.99 12.14 4.09
N CYS A 214 -24.45 13.11 4.88
CA CYS A 214 -25.74 13.77 4.69
C CYS A 214 -25.70 14.88 3.67
#